data_4f581dd8b99841aef4a5084514ddee7f
#
_entry.id   4f581dd8b99841aef4a5084514ddee7f
#
_cell.length_a   1.000
_cell.length_b   1.000
_cell.length_c   1.000
_cell.angle_alpha   90.00
_cell.angle_beta   90.00
_cell.angle_gamma   90.00
#
_symmetry.space_group_name_H-M   'P 1'
#
loop_
_entity.id
_entity.type
_entity.pdbx_description
1 polymer ?
#
loop_
_entity_poly.entity_id
_entity_poly.type
_entity_poly.pdbx_seq_one_letter_code
_entity_poly.pdbx_strand_id
1 'polypeptide(L)'
;MSRLDEIMRDNDLVVGVLSEYINNHPRFLDAQMVEDLARECHVSNHEAFCTLLSAACGLDTVDNPSHRALERQYFIPSLQKLEPSVYENDAYAKTVKFPNVTHGKWELCQHSYAPYEPFVRTHPVVTKELREIPQLGYFDVEFPFPAILENGIEWMTITPNEVETMREAIAKCRGRVLTLGLGLGYFAFHASQKPEVERVVVVERSRDVIEIFKTYLLPQFPNGDKIEIVEADAFEYMEKDMPRGKFDYVFADLWHDASDGLEMYRKLKRYEPLAPKTEFDYWIEPSLLSLLRHIVYRRITDEKEPLPLGNLTPETVLTDAFLKNL
;
A
#
# COMPACT_ATOMS: atom_id res chain seq x y z
N MET A 1 -24.08 -3.58 23.16
CA MET A 1 -23.04 -3.50 22.12
C MET A 1 -22.22 -4.78 22.25
N SER A 2 -22.05 -5.55 21.19
CA SER A 2 -21.22 -6.76 21.20
C SER A 2 -19.73 -6.39 21.25
N ARG A 3 -18.88 -7.37 21.60
CA ARG A 3 -17.42 -7.16 21.53
C ARG A 3 -16.95 -6.86 20.10
N LEU A 4 -17.60 -7.46 19.11
CA LEU A 4 -17.29 -7.16 17.70
C LEU A 4 -17.62 -5.71 17.37
N ASP A 5 -18.77 -5.19 17.81
CA ASP A 5 -19.16 -3.80 17.56
C ASP A 5 -18.16 -2.82 18.18
N GLU A 6 -17.60 -3.13 19.36
CA GLU A 6 -16.56 -2.32 20.00
C GLU A 6 -15.29 -2.30 19.15
N ILE A 7 -14.83 -3.47 18.69
CA ILE A 7 -13.62 -3.60 17.88
C ILE A 7 -13.78 -2.87 16.55
N MET A 8 -14.90 -3.05 15.86
CA MET A 8 -15.13 -2.40 14.56
C MET A 8 -15.23 -0.88 14.69
N ARG A 9 -15.85 -0.39 15.74
CA ARG A 9 -15.88 1.04 16.06
C ARG A 9 -14.48 1.59 16.37
N ASP A 10 -13.68 0.86 17.14
CA ASP A 10 -12.32 1.27 17.48
C ASP A 10 -11.41 1.25 16.25
N ASN A 11 -11.57 0.26 15.33
CA ASN A 11 -10.90 0.23 14.03
C ASN A 11 -11.25 1.49 13.20
N ASP A 12 -12.56 1.80 13.05
CA ASP A 12 -13.03 2.99 12.32
C ASP A 12 -12.46 4.29 12.91
N LEU A 13 -12.47 4.41 14.25
CA LEU A 13 -11.94 5.59 14.94
C LEU A 13 -10.44 5.77 14.66
N VAL A 14 -9.64 4.72 14.88
CA VAL A 14 -8.18 4.80 14.74
C VAL A 14 -7.78 5.07 13.29
N VAL A 15 -8.36 4.38 12.32
CA VAL A 15 -8.11 4.64 10.90
C VAL A 15 -8.51 6.07 10.55
N GLY A 16 -9.65 6.55 11.04
CA GLY A 16 -10.13 7.90 10.78
C GLY A 16 -9.18 8.98 11.29
N VAL A 17 -8.76 8.92 12.56
CA VAL A 17 -7.88 9.95 13.14
C VAL A 17 -6.46 9.91 12.58
N LEU A 18 -5.93 8.71 12.27
CA LEU A 18 -4.61 8.58 11.64
C LEU A 18 -4.63 9.08 10.19
N SER A 19 -5.68 8.76 9.42
CA SER A 19 -5.83 9.26 8.05
C SER A 19 -5.96 10.77 8.02
N GLU A 20 -6.74 11.36 8.94
CA GLU A 20 -6.85 12.82 9.08
C GLU A 20 -5.49 13.46 9.36
N TYR A 21 -4.72 12.90 10.31
CA TYR A 21 -3.39 13.40 10.63
C TYR A 21 -2.43 13.30 9.45
N ILE A 22 -2.30 12.11 8.84
CA ILE A 22 -1.34 11.86 7.75
C ILE A 22 -1.65 12.71 6.52
N ASN A 23 -2.93 12.91 6.18
CA ASN A 23 -3.30 13.64 4.98
C ASN A 23 -3.26 15.16 5.14
N ASN A 24 -3.54 15.68 6.35
CA ASN A 24 -3.71 17.12 6.55
C ASN A 24 -2.59 17.76 7.39
N HIS A 25 -1.93 16.99 8.24
CA HIS A 25 -0.95 17.52 9.20
C HIS A 25 0.30 16.64 9.37
N PRO A 26 0.83 15.98 8.32
CA PRO A 26 1.88 14.94 8.47
C PRO A 26 3.18 15.46 9.09
N ARG A 27 3.44 16.78 8.97
CA ARG A 27 4.65 17.47 9.47
C ARG A 27 4.37 18.37 10.69
N PHE A 28 3.24 18.14 11.38
CA PHE A 28 2.92 18.90 12.57
C PHE A 28 3.89 18.61 13.73
N LEU A 29 4.27 17.34 13.90
CA LEU A 29 5.28 16.93 14.87
C LEU A 29 6.66 16.97 14.21
N ASP A 30 7.62 17.56 14.90
CA ASP A 30 9.00 17.66 14.46
C ASP A 30 10.00 17.03 15.43
N ALA A 31 11.27 16.96 15.02
CA ALA A 31 12.34 16.36 15.82
C ALA A 31 12.52 17.06 17.16
N GLN A 32 12.39 18.39 17.20
CA GLN A 32 12.57 19.16 18.43
C GLN A 32 11.51 18.81 19.48
N MET A 33 10.23 18.70 19.05
CA MET A 33 9.14 18.31 19.96
C MET A 33 9.34 16.92 20.53
N VAL A 34 9.81 15.99 19.71
CA VAL A 34 10.09 14.61 20.14
C VAL A 34 11.26 14.55 21.13
N GLU A 35 12.37 15.24 20.84
CA GLU A 35 13.54 15.29 21.70
C GLU A 35 13.25 15.97 23.05
N ASP A 36 12.46 17.04 23.04
CA ASP A 36 12.09 17.76 24.24
C ASP A 36 11.23 16.88 25.18
N LEU A 37 10.18 16.21 24.64
CA LEU A 37 9.37 15.31 25.43
C LEU A 37 10.17 14.10 25.93
N ALA A 38 11.02 13.51 25.08
CA ALA A 38 11.88 12.38 25.47
C ALA A 38 12.78 12.72 26.65
N ARG A 39 13.37 13.93 26.62
CA ARG A 39 14.24 14.43 27.67
C ARG A 39 13.46 14.73 28.97
N GLU A 40 12.30 15.39 28.87
CA GLU A 40 11.48 15.76 30.02
C GLU A 40 10.90 14.54 30.73
N CYS A 41 10.44 13.54 29.97
CA CYS A 41 9.83 12.33 30.49
C CYS A 41 10.81 11.18 30.75
N HIS A 42 12.09 11.33 30.39
CA HIS A 42 13.12 10.28 30.47
C HIS A 42 12.75 8.99 29.73
N VAL A 43 12.18 9.12 28.54
CA VAL A 43 11.80 8.03 27.64
C VAL A 43 12.61 8.07 26.34
N SER A 44 12.51 7.02 25.52
CA SER A 44 13.11 7.04 24.18
C SER A 44 12.39 7.99 23.24
N ASN A 45 13.08 8.47 22.20
CA ASN A 45 12.46 9.29 21.15
C ASN A 45 11.28 8.55 20.47
N HIS A 46 11.35 7.23 20.33
CA HIS A 46 10.25 6.44 19.79
C HIS A 46 9.01 6.49 20.70
N GLU A 47 9.18 6.29 22.01
CA GLU A 47 8.06 6.39 22.98
C GLU A 47 7.48 7.81 23.02
N ALA A 48 8.34 8.83 23.01
CA ALA A 48 7.91 10.23 22.95
C ALA A 48 7.09 10.50 21.67
N PHE A 49 7.55 10.02 20.51
CA PHE A 49 6.85 10.18 19.25
C PHE A 49 5.50 9.44 19.24
N CYS A 50 5.41 8.21 19.76
CA CYS A 50 4.13 7.50 19.92
C CYS A 50 3.13 8.30 20.75
N THR A 51 3.58 8.86 21.90
CA THR A 51 2.74 9.68 22.77
C THR A 51 2.29 10.98 22.08
N LEU A 52 3.20 11.67 21.41
CA LEU A 52 2.88 12.90 20.68
C LEU A 52 1.91 12.63 19.53
N LEU A 53 2.10 11.55 18.77
CA LEU A 53 1.22 11.18 17.65
C LEU A 53 -0.19 10.85 18.13
N SER A 54 -0.33 10.07 19.21
CA SER A 54 -1.64 9.77 19.79
C SER A 54 -2.35 11.04 20.29
N ALA A 55 -1.62 11.94 20.94
CA ALA A 55 -2.14 13.24 21.38
C ALA A 55 -2.53 14.15 20.20
N ALA A 56 -1.70 14.21 19.14
CA ALA A 56 -1.99 14.98 17.93
C ALA A 56 -3.21 14.42 17.17
N CYS A 57 -3.47 13.11 17.29
CA CYS A 57 -4.70 12.46 16.82
C CYS A 57 -5.90 12.65 17.78
N GLY A 58 -5.79 13.48 18.81
CA GLY A 58 -6.88 13.84 19.72
C GLY A 58 -7.12 12.84 20.85
N LEU A 59 -6.19 11.92 21.13
CA LEU A 59 -6.32 11.03 22.28
C LEU A 59 -5.83 11.72 23.56
N ASP A 60 -6.70 11.75 24.57
CA ASP A 60 -6.33 12.09 25.95
C ASP A 60 -5.90 10.82 26.68
N THR A 61 -4.60 10.54 26.67
CA THR A 61 -4.05 9.34 27.32
C THR A 61 -3.72 9.56 28.79
N VAL A 62 -3.83 10.80 29.30
CA VAL A 62 -3.58 11.15 30.70
C VAL A 62 -4.81 10.84 31.57
N ASP A 63 -5.96 11.38 31.18
CA ASP A 63 -7.16 11.34 32.02
C ASP A 63 -8.20 10.31 31.55
N ASN A 64 -8.12 9.85 30.28
CA ASN A 64 -9.09 8.93 29.69
C ASN A 64 -8.57 7.49 29.58
N PRO A 65 -9.07 6.53 30.41
CA PRO A 65 -8.65 5.13 30.34
C PRO A 65 -8.94 4.44 29.00
N SER A 66 -10.02 4.84 28.29
CA SER A 66 -10.35 4.26 26.99
C SER A 66 -9.34 4.70 25.94
N HIS A 67 -8.90 5.96 25.95
CA HIS A 67 -7.88 6.45 25.04
C HIS A 67 -6.51 5.80 25.33
N ARG A 68 -6.16 5.55 26.60
CA ARG A 68 -4.98 4.74 26.93
C ARG A 68 -5.06 3.32 26.39
N ALA A 69 -6.24 2.72 26.38
CA ALA A 69 -6.44 1.40 25.79
C ALA A 69 -6.25 1.41 24.28
N LEU A 70 -6.78 2.42 23.56
CA LEU A 70 -6.57 2.61 22.13
C LEU A 70 -5.09 2.82 21.78
N GLU A 71 -4.39 3.69 22.54
CA GLU A 71 -2.96 3.92 22.35
C GLU A 71 -2.16 2.61 22.44
N ARG A 72 -2.39 1.81 23.47
CA ARG A 72 -1.69 0.53 23.67
C ARG A 72 -2.03 -0.52 22.63
N GLN A 73 -3.28 -0.55 22.16
CA GLN A 73 -3.77 -1.60 21.26
C GLN A 73 -3.55 -1.29 19.81
N TYR A 74 -3.43 -0.01 19.44
CA TYR A 74 -3.31 0.41 18.06
C TYR A 74 -2.07 1.27 17.81
N PHE A 75 -1.88 2.41 18.49
CA PHE A 75 -0.82 3.37 18.15
C PHE A 75 0.59 2.82 18.41
N ILE A 76 0.83 2.27 19.59
CA ILE A 76 2.15 1.69 19.92
C ILE A 76 2.52 0.56 18.95
N PRO A 77 1.65 -0.44 18.68
CA PRO A 77 2.00 -1.50 17.72
C PRO A 77 1.96 -1.07 16.25
N SER A 78 1.36 0.08 15.92
CA SER A 78 1.32 0.61 14.54
C SER A 78 2.64 1.20 14.10
N LEU A 79 3.32 1.93 14.98
CA LEU A 79 4.40 2.83 14.61
C LEU A 79 5.77 2.13 14.67
N GLN A 80 6.54 2.23 13.60
CA GLN A 80 7.89 1.69 13.51
C GLN A 80 8.88 2.75 13.00
N LYS A 81 9.98 2.93 13.74
CA LYS A 81 11.15 3.63 13.19
C LYS A 81 11.79 2.78 12.11
N LEU A 82 12.05 3.37 10.96
CA LEU A 82 12.68 2.72 9.81
C LEU A 82 14.14 3.19 9.66
N GLU A 83 14.96 2.30 9.12
CA GLU A 83 16.34 2.60 8.81
C GLU A 83 16.47 2.95 7.31
N PRO A 84 16.92 4.18 6.94
CA PRO A 84 17.07 4.62 5.55
C PRO A 84 17.86 3.63 4.69
N SER A 85 18.92 3.06 5.27
CA SER A 85 19.81 2.14 4.58
C SER A 85 19.14 0.87 4.04
N VAL A 86 17.99 0.47 4.59
CA VAL A 86 17.22 -0.68 4.09
C VAL A 86 16.68 -0.39 2.69
N TYR A 87 16.18 0.81 2.47
CA TYR A 87 15.58 1.24 1.20
C TYR A 87 16.63 1.78 0.22
N GLU A 88 17.64 2.50 0.72
CA GLU A 88 18.78 2.96 -0.08
C GLU A 88 19.60 1.79 -0.66
N ASN A 89 19.62 0.65 0.04
CA ASN A 89 20.31 -0.56 -0.40
C ASN A 89 19.47 -1.43 -1.33
N ASP A 90 18.22 -1.08 -1.58
CA ASP A 90 17.41 -1.76 -2.60
C ASP A 90 18.08 -1.72 -3.98
N ALA A 91 17.97 -2.81 -4.74
CA ALA A 91 18.64 -2.94 -6.03
C ALA A 91 18.14 -1.90 -7.05
N TYR A 92 16.83 -1.58 -7.01
CA TYR A 92 16.26 -0.55 -7.85
C TYR A 92 16.80 0.83 -7.49
N ALA A 93 16.80 1.20 -6.21
CA ALA A 93 17.29 2.49 -5.73
C ALA A 93 18.78 2.71 -6.07
N LYS A 94 19.60 1.65 -6.02
CA LYS A 94 21.02 1.70 -6.40
C LYS A 94 21.24 1.87 -7.90
N THR A 95 20.37 1.28 -8.71
CA THR A 95 20.55 1.17 -10.16
C THR A 95 19.91 2.32 -10.91
N VAL A 96 18.66 2.68 -10.54
CA VAL A 96 17.84 3.63 -11.30
C VAL A 96 18.02 5.04 -10.75
N LYS A 97 18.48 5.94 -11.60
CA LYS A 97 18.62 7.37 -11.29
C LYS A 97 17.51 8.14 -11.98
N PHE A 98 16.81 8.95 -11.19
CA PHE A 98 15.68 9.75 -11.65
C PHE A 98 16.17 11.14 -12.06
N PRO A 99 16.06 11.52 -13.34
CA PRO A 99 16.30 12.90 -13.74
C PRO A 99 15.13 13.79 -13.30
N ASN A 100 15.42 15.05 -12.98
CA ASN A 100 14.39 16.05 -12.84
C ASN A 100 14.00 16.55 -14.23
N VAL A 101 12.91 16.03 -14.79
CA VAL A 101 12.47 16.36 -16.15
C VAL A 101 10.95 16.48 -16.21
N THR A 102 10.49 17.40 -17.08
CA THR A 102 9.07 17.56 -17.40
C THR A 102 8.82 17.06 -18.83
N HIS A 103 7.78 16.25 -19.01
CA HIS A 103 7.32 15.74 -20.30
C HIS A 103 5.80 15.92 -20.39
N GLY A 104 5.35 16.93 -21.14
CA GLY A 104 3.94 17.29 -21.22
C GLY A 104 3.39 17.69 -19.84
N LYS A 105 2.40 16.94 -19.36
CA LYS A 105 1.78 17.13 -18.04
C LYS A 105 2.50 16.38 -16.90
N TRP A 106 3.52 15.59 -17.23
CA TRP A 106 4.24 14.74 -16.34
C TRP A 106 5.56 15.33 -15.88
N GLU A 107 5.90 15.17 -14.62
CA GLU A 107 7.16 15.60 -14.03
C GLU A 107 7.77 14.47 -13.22
N LEU A 108 9.01 14.07 -13.57
CA LEU A 108 9.85 13.23 -12.74
C LEU A 108 10.63 14.12 -11.78
N CYS A 109 10.52 13.85 -10.48
CA CYS A 109 11.19 14.65 -9.44
C CYS A 109 11.55 13.80 -8.23
N GLN A 110 12.07 14.45 -7.21
CA GLN A 110 12.31 13.87 -5.90
C GLN A 110 11.47 14.58 -4.84
N HIS A 111 10.80 13.81 -4.01
CA HIS A 111 10.17 14.25 -2.78
C HIS A 111 10.93 13.72 -1.57
N SER A 112 10.55 14.11 -0.36
CA SER A 112 11.12 13.56 0.86
C SER A 112 10.10 13.50 1.99
N TYR A 113 10.26 12.52 2.87
CA TYR A 113 9.69 12.55 4.21
C TYR A 113 10.59 13.36 5.13
N ALA A 114 10.00 14.26 5.91
CA ALA A 114 10.70 14.98 6.97
C ALA A 114 10.99 14.04 8.17
N PRO A 115 11.95 14.37 9.05
CA PRO A 115 12.12 13.64 10.30
C PRO A 115 10.81 13.60 11.10
N TYR A 116 10.46 12.39 11.58
CA TYR A 116 9.20 12.12 12.32
C TYR A 116 7.90 12.39 11.56
N GLU A 117 7.94 12.50 10.24
CA GLU A 117 6.75 12.48 9.40
C GLU A 117 6.23 11.03 9.27
N PRO A 118 5.04 10.68 9.81
CA PRO A 118 4.53 9.33 9.71
C PRO A 118 3.86 9.10 8.35
N PHE A 119 4.04 7.89 7.83
CA PHE A 119 3.40 7.44 6.59
C PHE A 119 2.94 5.99 6.70
N VAL A 120 2.03 5.57 5.85
CA VAL A 120 1.62 4.17 5.75
C VAL A 120 2.79 3.36 5.19
N ARG A 121 3.28 2.38 5.98
CA ARG A 121 4.43 1.53 5.61
C ARG A 121 4.00 0.29 4.83
N THR A 122 2.94 -0.37 5.29
CA THR A 122 2.44 -1.61 4.68
C THR A 122 0.98 -1.85 5.09
N HIS A 123 0.45 -3.02 4.75
CA HIS A 123 -0.93 -3.41 5.06
C HIS A 123 -1.23 -3.43 6.56
N PRO A 124 -2.49 -3.20 6.97
CA PRO A 124 -2.87 -3.38 8.37
C PRO A 124 -2.70 -4.83 8.80
N VAL A 125 -2.28 -5.03 10.05
CA VAL A 125 -2.28 -6.36 10.69
C VAL A 125 -3.65 -6.63 11.28
N VAL A 126 -4.32 -7.67 10.78
CA VAL A 126 -5.64 -8.08 11.29
C VAL A 126 -5.47 -9.17 12.32
N THR A 127 -5.88 -8.92 13.55
CA THR A 127 -5.84 -9.91 14.64
C THR A 127 -6.96 -10.94 14.50
N LYS A 128 -6.88 -12.03 15.28
CA LYS A 128 -7.94 -13.06 15.33
C LYS A 128 -9.30 -12.51 15.77
N GLU A 129 -9.28 -11.45 16.57
CA GLU A 129 -10.47 -10.73 17.03
C GLU A 129 -10.97 -9.67 16.05
N LEU A 130 -10.38 -9.59 14.84
CA LEU A 130 -10.69 -8.61 13.79
C LEU A 130 -10.28 -7.17 14.14
N ARG A 131 -9.33 -6.99 15.08
CA ARG A 131 -8.69 -5.68 15.26
C ARG A 131 -7.74 -5.45 14.10
N GLU A 132 -7.86 -4.30 13.47
CA GLU A 132 -7.02 -3.86 12.36
C GLU A 132 -6.01 -2.84 12.84
N ILE A 133 -4.76 -3.26 12.96
CA ILE A 133 -3.66 -2.41 13.45
C ILE A 133 -2.98 -1.80 12.23
N PRO A 134 -3.12 -0.48 11.99
CA PRO A 134 -2.41 0.20 10.90
C PRO A 134 -0.91 -0.03 11.02
N GLN A 135 -0.19 -0.05 9.92
CA GLN A 135 1.26 -0.21 9.92
C GLN A 135 1.90 1.05 9.37
N LEU A 136 2.39 1.88 10.27
CA LEU A 136 3.02 3.16 9.98
C LEU A 136 4.54 3.07 10.11
N GLY A 137 5.23 3.86 9.30
CA GLY A 137 6.65 4.07 9.40
C GLY A 137 7.00 5.54 9.59
N TYR A 138 8.19 5.79 10.08
CA TYR A 138 8.82 7.12 10.08
C TYR A 138 10.34 6.98 10.07
N PHE A 139 11.01 8.02 9.65
CA PHE A 139 12.45 8.19 9.78
C PHE A 139 12.75 9.30 10.81
N ASP A 140 13.88 9.21 11.48
CA ASP A 140 14.38 10.29 12.35
C ASP A 140 15.32 11.27 11.61
N VAL A 141 15.48 11.07 10.32
CA VAL A 141 16.21 11.93 9.38
C VAL A 141 15.35 12.17 8.13
N GLU A 142 15.69 13.16 7.32
CA GLU A 142 15.04 13.35 6.03
C GLU A 142 15.32 12.15 5.12
N PHE A 143 14.28 11.63 4.47
CA PHE A 143 14.38 10.50 3.55
C PHE A 143 13.84 10.86 2.16
N PRO A 144 14.71 11.00 1.13
CA PRO A 144 14.28 11.30 -0.22
C PRO A 144 13.75 10.06 -0.95
N PHE A 145 12.76 10.25 -1.81
CA PHE A 145 12.21 9.21 -2.68
C PHE A 145 11.80 9.78 -4.05
N PRO A 146 11.84 8.97 -5.13
CA PRO A 146 11.44 9.42 -6.45
C PRO A 146 9.92 9.48 -6.58
N ALA A 147 9.45 10.47 -7.35
CA ALA A 147 8.05 10.71 -7.64
C ALA A 147 7.83 11.04 -9.12
N ILE A 148 6.66 10.69 -9.64
CA ILE A 148 6.13 11.22 -10.89
C ILE A 148 4.84 11.96 -10.58
N LEU A 149 4.75 13.21 -11.04
CA LEU A 149 3.58 14.06 -10.87
C LEU A 149 2.81 14.15 -12.18
N GLU A 150 1.48 14.19 -12.09
CA GLU A 150 0.60 14.58 -13.20
C GLU A 150 -0.02 15.96 -12.91
N ASN A 151 0.30 16.97 -13.74
CA ASN A 151 -0.14 18.36 -13.51
C ASN A 151 0.21 18.89 -12.09
N GLY A 152 1.36 18.51 -11.56
CA GLY A 152 1.81 18.92 -10.22
C GLY A 152 1.18 18.13 -9.05
N ILE A 153 0.34 17.12 -9.33
CA ILE A 153 -0.24 16.22 -8.33
C ILE A 153 0.54 14.91 -8.35
N GLU A 154 0.91 14.41 -7.19
CA GLU A 154 1.60 13.12 -7.06
C GLU A 154 0.74 12.01 -7.66
N TRP A 155 1.32 11.31 -8.65
CA TRP A 155 0.67 10.19 -9.32
C TRP A 155 1.22 8.87 -8.83
N MET A 156 2.53 8.76 -8.67
CA MET A 156 3.22 7.57 -8.22
C MET A 156 4.57 7.90 -7.61
N THR A 157 4.95 7.11 -6.62
CA THR A 157 6.22 7.25 -5.88
C THR A 157 6.89 5.89 -5.70
N ILE A 158 8.17 5.88 -5.28
CA ILE A 158 8.81 4.68 -4.73
C ILE A 158 9.16 4.98 -3.27
N THR A 159 8.18 4.79 -2.43
CA THR A 159 8.28 4.95 -0.99
C THR A 159 8.51 3.62 -0.28
N PRO A 160 8.77 3.60 1.03
CA PRO A 160 8.77 2.36 1.81
C PRO A 160 7.49 1.54 1.66
N ASN A 161 6.33 2.17 1.45
CA ASN A 161 5.07 1.47 1.20
C ASN A 161 5.15 0.59 -0.05
N GLU A 162 5.56 1.18 -1.19
CA GLU A 162 5.72 0.45 -2.45
C GLU A 162 6.69 -0.72 -2.31
N VAL A 163 7.84 -0.48 -1.67
CA VAL A 163 8.87 -1.50 -1.44
C VAL A 163 8.33 -2.67 -0.59
N GLU A 164 7.65 -2.37 0.50
CA GLU A 164 7.15 -3.39 1.43
C GLU A 164 5.96 -4.17 0.86
N THR A 165 5.02 -3.46 0.19
CA THR A 165 3.79 -4.09 -0.30
C THR A 165 4.00 -4.93 -1.56
N MET A 166 5.02 -4.63 -2.37
CA MET A 166 5.36 -5.44 -3.56
C MET A 166 6.30 -6.62 -3.26
N ARG A 167 6.90 -6.67 -2.07
CA ARG A 167 7.92 -7.68 -1.71
C ARG A 167 7.45 -9.12 -1.92
N GLU A 168 6.24 -9.44 -1.47
CA GLU A 168 5.69 -10.79 -1.58
C GLU A 168 5.41 -11.17 -3.04
N ALA A 169 4.80 -10.28 -3.82
CA ALA A 169 4.55 -10.48 -5.24
C ALA A 169 5.85 -10.67 -6.02
N ILE A 170 6.88 -9.86 -5.73
CA ILE A 170 8.22 -10.01 -6.31
C ILE A 170 8.82 -11.38 -5.94
N ALA A 171 8.68 -11.82 -4.68
CA ALA A 171 9.21 -13.12 -4.26
C ALA A 171 8.55 -14.31 -4.98
N LYS A 172 7.23 -14.24 -5.20
CA LYS A 172 6.43 -15.31 -5.84
C LYS A 172 6.57 -15.38 -7.36
N CYS A 173 6.73 -14.24 -8.04
CA CYS A 173 6.68 -14.20 -9.51
C CYS A 173 7.73 -15.09 -10.16
N ARG A 174 7.35 -15.79 -11.25
CA ARG A 174 8.18 -16.76 -11.99
C ARG A 174 7.66 -16.99 -13.40
N GLY A 175 8.47 -17.60 -14.23
CA GLY A 175 8.11 -17.95 -15.61
C GLY A 175 7.78 -16.72 -16.45
N ARG A 176 6.67 -16.76 -17.15
CA ARG A 176 6.14 -15.66 -17.91
C ARG A 176 5.20 -14.81 -17.04
N VAL A 177 5.62 -13.59 -16.73
CA VAL A 177 4.94 -12.68 -15.82
C VAL A 177 4.16 -11.63 -16.61
N LEU A 178 2.92 -11.36 -16.21
CA LEU A 178 2.13 -10.20 -16.64
C LEU A 178 2.01 -9.23 -15.48
N THR A 179 2.29 -7.96 -15.69
CA THR A 179 1.92 -6.90 -14.76
C THR A 179 0.98 -5.91 -15.41
N LEU A 180 -0.08 -5.56 -14.71
CA LEU A 180 -1.06 -4.55 -15.10
C LEU A 180 -0.74 -3.27 -14.35
N GLY A 181 -0.38 -2.23 -15.09
CA GLY A 181 0.23 -1.01 -14.59
C GLY A 181 1.76 -1.04 -14.70
N LEU A 182 2.33 0.07 -15.11
CA LEU A 182 3.76 0.26 -15.27
C LEU A 182 4.37 1.02 -14.10
N GLY A 183 3.74 2.10 -13.76
CA GLY A 183 4.26 3.04 -12.80
C GLY A 183 5.69 3.50 -13.10
N LEU A 184 6.52 3.52 -12.07
CA LEU A 184 7.95 3.77 -12.19
C LEU A 184 8.75 2.48 -12.48
N GLY A 185 8.07 1.34 -12.71
CA GLY A 185 8.67 0.08 -13.11
C GLY A 185 9.33 -0.71 -11.98
N TYR A 186 9.04 -0.42 -10.71
CA TYR A 186 9.64 -1.10 -9.56
C TYR A 186 9.43 -2.61 -9.59
N PHE A 187 8.17 -3.06 -9.73
CA PHE A 187 7.87 -4.48 -9.84
C PHE A 187 8.54 -5.11 -11.07
N ALA A 188 8.43 -4.49 -12.24
CA ALA A 188 9.02 -5.00 -13.48
C ALA A 188 10.55 -5.11 -13.40
N PHE A 189 11.21 -4.15 -12.75
CA PHE A 189 12.64 -4.20 -12.47
C PHE A 189 13.01 -5.46 -11.69
N HIS A 190 12.44 -5.62 -10.50
CA HIS A 190 12.77 -6.75 -9.63
C HIS A 190 12.39 -8.10 -10.23
N ALA A 191 11.23 -8.20 -10.87
CA ALA A 191 10.81 -9.41 -11.58
C ALA A 191 11.82 -9.79 -12.67
N SER A 192 12.30 -8.82 -13.47
CA SER A 192 13.26 -9.08 -14.54
C SER A 192 14.63 -9.56 -14.06
N GLN A 193 15.03 -9.22 -12.81
CA GLN A 193 16.29 -9.66 -12.23
C GLN A 193 16.29 -11.14 -11.82
N LYS A 194 15.12 -11.75 -11.65
CA LYS A 194 15.00 -13.14 -11.18
C LYS A 194 15.40 -14.12 -12.29
N PRO A 195 16.26 -15.12 -11.99
CA PRO A 195 16.63 -16.15 -12.97
C PRO A 195 15.43 -16.99 -13.44
N GLU A 196 14.46 -17.22 -12.55
CA GLU A 196 13.25 -17.99 -12.81
C GLU A 196 12.18 -17.21 -13.60
N VAL A 197 12.38 -15.91 -13.85
CA VAL A 197 11.50 -15.13 -14.71
C VAL A 197 12.06 -15.05 -16.12
N GLU A 198 11.30 -15.56 -17.09
CA GLU A 198 11.68 -15.62 -18.51
C GLU A 198 11.37 -14.30 -19.21
N ARG A 199 10.19 -13.73 -18.93
CA ARG A 199 9.69 -12.51 -19.56
C ARG A 199 8.70 -11.77 -18.65
N VAL A 200 8.73 -10.45 -18.69
CA VAL A 200 7.76 -9.57 -18.02
C VAL A 200 7.01 -8.79 -19.09
N VAL A 201 5.72 -9.04 -19.22
CA VAL A 201 4.81 -8.25 -20.07
C VAL A 201 4.15 -7.20 -19.20
N VAL A 202 4.30 -5.93 -19.52
CA VAL A 202 3.73 -4.79 -18.81
C VAL A 202 2.64 -4.18 -19.65
N VAL A 203 1.42 -4.13 -19.13
CA VAL A 203 0.28 -3.46 -19.77
C VAL A 203 0.08 -2.09 -19.14
N GLU A 204 0.24 -1.04 -19.93
CA GLU A 204 0.08 0.34 -19.52
C GLU A 204 -0.78 1.09 -20.55
N ARG A 205 -1.73 1.90 -20.08
CA ARG A 205 -2.64 2.65 -20.97
C ARG A 205 -2.12 4.02 -21.36
N SER A 206 -1.26 4.61 -20.54
CA SER A 206 -0.74 5.96 -20.76
C SER A 206 0.49 5.93 -21.66
N ARG A 207 0.34 6.41 -22.88
CA ARG A 207 1.44 6.55 -23.83
C ARG A 207 2.57 7.44 -23.28
N ASP A 208 2.22 8.53 -22.59
CA ASP A 208 3.19 9.45 -22.03
C ASP A 208 4.04 8.78 -20.95
N VAL A 209 3.40 7.98 -20.05
CA VAL A 209 4.11 7.20 -19.02
C VAL A 209 5.04 6.18 -19.67
N ILE A 210 4.59 5.50 -20.73
CA ILE A 210 5.42 4.56 -21.52
C ILE A 210 6.63 5.26 -22.12
N GLU A 211 6.43 6.45 -22.71
CA GLU A 211 7.51 7.22 -23.33
C GLU A 211 8.53 7.70 -22.30
N ILE A 212 8.09 8.20 -21.15
CA ILE A 212 8.97 8.58 -20.02
C ILE A 212 9.77 7.37 -19.56
N PHE A 213 9.10 6.26 -19.29
CA PHE A 213 9.75 5.05 -18.83
C PHE A 213 10.80 4.53 -19.81
N LYS A 214 10.44 4.41 -21.09
CA LYS A 214 11.36 3.96 -22.16
C LYS A 214 12.55 4.89 -22.38
N THR A 215 12.33 6.19 -22.16
CA THR A 215 13.39 7.20 -22.38
C THR A 215 14.36 7.28 -21.21
N TYR A 216 13.84 7.28 -19.99
CA TYR A 216 14.66 7.64 -18.82
C TYR A 216 14.95 6.47 -17.88
N LEU A 217 14.05 5.50 -17.73
CA LEU A 217 14.16 4.46 -16.71
C LEU A 217 14.61 3.12 -17.28
N LEU A 218 13.92 2.59 -18.30
CA LEU A 218 14.21 1.28 -18.88
C LEU A 218 15.66 1.10 -19.35
N PRO A 219 16.36 2.10 -19.94
CA PRO A 219 17.75 1.96 -20.35
C PRO A 219 18.73 1.66 -19.19
N GLN A 220 18.31 1.90 -17.96
CA GLN A 220 19.09 1.64 -16.75
C GLN A 220 18.86 0.24 -16.18
N PHE A 221 17.90 -0.53 -16.71
CA PHE A 221 17.54 -1.87 -16.22
C PHE A 221 18.51 -2.91 -16.76
N PRO A 222 19.27 -3.65 -15.91
CA PRO A 222 20.23 -4.65 -16.38
C PRO A 222 19.63 -5.75 -17.24
N ASN A 223 18.38 -6.14 -16.98
CA ASN A 223 17.64 -7.14 -17.74
C ASN A 223 16.40 -6.53 -18.41
N GLY A 224 16.52 -5.32 -18.94
CA GLY A 224 15.44 -4.63 -19.65
C GLY A 224 14.98 -5.35 -20.92
N ASP A 225 15.80 -6.20 -21.50
CA ASP A 225 15.47 -7.08 -22.64
C ASP A 225 14.40 -8.13 -22.32
N LYS A 226 14.21 -8.49 -21.06
CA LYS A 226 13.10 -9.34 -20.61
C LYS A 226 11.76 -8.61 -20.57
N ILE A 227 11.74 -7.28 -20.62
CA ILE A 227 10.54 -6.45 -20.43
C ILE A 227 9.93 -6.07 -21.78
N GLU A 228 8.66 -6.47 -21.96
CA GLU A 228 7.81 -6.07 -23.08
C GLU A 228 6.71 -5.13 -22.58
N ILE A 229 6.60 -3.93 -23.18
CA ILE A 229 5.55 -2.98 -22.83
C ILE A 229 4.49 -2.97 -23.90
N VAL A 230 3.24 -3.21 -23.49
CA VAL A 230 2.05 -3.21 -24.34
C VAL A 230 1.19 -1.99 -23.97
N GLU A 231 0.96 -1.09 -24.94
CA GLU A 231 0.02 0.03 -24.79
C GLU A 231 -1.40 -0.51 -24.97
N ALA A 232 -2.13 -0.70 -23.85
CA ALA A 232 -3.50 -1.22 -23.86
C ALA A 232 -4.25 -0.87 -22.56
N ASP A 233 -5.59 -0.95 -22.62
CA ASP A 233 -6.41 -1.01 -21.41
C ASP A 233 -6.26 -2.37 -20.72
N ALA A 234 -6.00 -2.36 -19.42
CA ALA A 234 -5.74 -3.56 -18.64
C ALA A 234 -6.93 -4.54 -18.63
N PHE A 235 -8.16 -4.04 -18.54
CA PHE A 235 -9.36 -4.89 -18.52
C PHE A 235 -9.61 -5.54 -19.88
N GLU A 236 -9.41 -4.79 -20.96
CA GLU A 236 -9.50 -5.35 -22.31
C GLU A 236 -8.43 -6.42 -22.55
N TYR A 237 -7.19 -6.16 -22.09
CA TYR A 237 -6.10 -7.12 -22.20
C TYR A 237 -6.38 -8.39 -21.39
N MET A 238 -6.89 -8.27 -20.17
CA MET A 238 -7.29 -9.40 -19.32
C MET A 238 -8.38 -10.27 -19.95
N GLU A 239 -9.33 -9.66 -20.65
CA GLU A 239 -10.40 -10.38 -21.33
C GLU A 239 -9.94 -11.08 -22.61
N LYS A 240 -9.15 -10.38 -23.46
CA LYS A 240 -8.88 -10.80 -24.85
C LYS A 240 -7.55 -11.54 -25.00
N ASP A 241 -6.49 -11.05 -24.36
CA ASP A 241 -5.11 -11.44 -24.64
C ASP A 241 -4.49 -12.31 -23.53
N MET A 242 -4.77 -12.01 -22.26
CA MET A 242 -4.24 -12.76 -21.12
C MET A 242 -4.52 -14.27 -21.22
N PRO A 243 -5.72 -14.77 -21.59
CA PRO A 243 -5.99 -16.21 -21.65
C PRO A 243 -5.13 -16.96 -22.70
N ARG A 244 -4.64 -16.25 -23.71
CA ARG A 244 -3.77 -16.78 -24.76
C ARG A 244 -2.28 -16.60 -24.47
N GLY A 245 -1.96 -15.71 -23.53
CA GLY A 245 -0.61 -15.29 -23.19
C GLY A 245 0.22 -16.34 -22.47
N LYS A 246 -0.40 -17.40 -21.93
CA LYS A 246 0.25 -18.47 -21.15
C LYS A 246 1.14 -17.93 -20.03
N PHE A 247 0.60 -17.01 -19.25
CA PHE A 247 1.29 -16.44 -18.10
C PHE A 247 1.28 -17.42 -16.93
N ASP A 248 2.40 -17.49 -16.22
CA ASP A 248 2.53 -18.24 -14.98
C ASP A 248 2.09 -17.41 -13.77
N TYR A 249 2.26 -16.09 -13.89
CA TYR A 249 1.99 -15.15 -12.82
C TYR A 249 1.44 -13.83 -13.35
N VAL A 250 0.43 -13.28 -12.66
CA VAL A 250 -0.16 -11.96 -12.94
C VAL A 250 -0.11 -11.11 -11.68
N PHE A 251 0.44 -9.91 -11.79
CA PHE A 251 0.41 -8.88 -10.76
C PHE A 251 -0.38 -7.68 -11.24
N ALA A 252 -1.39 -7.26 -10.48
CA ALA A 252 -2.23 -6.12 -10.83
C ALA A 252 -2.01 -4.95 -9.86
N ASP A 253 -1.62 -3.81 -10.44
CA ASP A 253 -1.32 -2.56 -9.76
C ASP A 253 -1.83 -1.39 -10.61
N LEU A 254 -3.13 -1.08 -10.48
CA LEU A 254 -3.86 -0.13 -11.32
C LEU A 254 -4.52 1.02 -10.55
N TRP A 255 -4.36 1.06 -9.23
CA TRP A 255 -5.05 1.98 -8.33
C TRP A 255 -4.08 2.69 -7.40
N HIS A 256 -4.53 3.81 -6.81
CA HIS A 256 -3.72 4.60 -5.89
C HIS A 256 -3.82 4.08 -4.44
N ASP A 257 -5.03 3.68 -4.04
CA ASP A 257 -5.29 3.18 -2.70
C ASP A 257 -6.47 2.19 -2.67
N ALA A 258 -6.90 1.78 -1.48
CA ALA A 258 -7.99 0.82 -1.35
C ALA A 258 -9.36 1.40 -1.78
N SER A 259 -9.54 2.73 -1.76
CA SER A 259 -10.83 3.35 -2.04
C SER A 259 -11.19 3.31 -3.53
N ASP A 260 -10.22 3.54 -4.41
CA ASP A 260 -10.41 3.43 -5.86
C ASP A 260 -10.11 2.01 -6.37
N GLY A 261 -9.29 1.24 -5.64
CA GLY A 261 -8.87 -0.10 -6.02
C GLY A 261 -9.91 -1.19 -5.86
N LEU A 262 -10.80 -1.11 -4.87
CA LEU A 262 -11.70 -2.22 -4.53
C LEU A 262 -12.60 -2.67 -5.69
N GLU A 263 -13.19 -1.74 -6.43
CA GLU A 263 -14.05 -2.09 -7.57
C GLU A 263 -13.24 -2.63 -8.76
N MET A 264 -12.03 -2.10 -9.01
CA MET A 264 -11.12 -2.61 -10.03
C MET A 264 -10.64 -4.03 -9.69
N TYR A 265 -10.27 -4.27 -8.44
CA TYR A 265 -9.90 -5.58 -7.91
C TYR A 265 -11.02 -6.61 -8.14
N ARG A 266 -12.26 -6.31 -7.71
CA ARG A 266 -13.41 -7.19 -7.90
C ARG A 266 -13.70 -7.47 -9.38
N LYS A 267 -13.49 -6.50 -10.25
CA LYS A 267 -13.63 -6.68 -11.70
C LYS A 267 -12.52 -7.59 -12.25
N LEU A 268 -11.27 -7.40 -11.84
CA LEU A 268 -10.13 -8.21 -12.29
C LEU A 268 -10.26 -9.67 -11.86
N LYS A 269 -10.71 -9.94 -10.64
CA LYS A 269 -10.94 -11.31 -10.16
C LYS A 269 -11.87 -12.13 -11.05
N ARG A 270 -12.79 -11.51 -11.77
CA ARG A 270 -13.69 -12.21 -12.71
C ARG A 270 -12.97 -12.81 -13.91
N TYR A 271 -11.74 -12.39 -14.18
CA TYR A 271 -10.93 -12.92 -15.28
C TYR A 271 -10.02 -14.09 -14.84
N GLU A 272 -9.80 -14.34 -13.54
CA GLU A 272 -8.99 -15.47 -13.05
C GLU A 272 -9.42 -16.82 -13.63
N PRO A 273 -10.73 -17.16 -13.73
CA PRO A 273 -11.17 -18.43 -14.31
C PRO A 273 -10.77 -18.63 -15.77
N LEU A 274 -10.42 -17.56 -16.51
CA LEU A 274 -9.96 -17.67 -17.90
C LEU A 274 -8.52 -18.22 -18.01
N ALA A 275 -7.76 -18.21 -16.89
CA ALA A 275 -6.41 -18.73 -16.83
C ALA A 275 -6.18 -19.52 -15.51
N PRO A 276 -6.80 -20.70 -15.36
CA PRO A 276 -6.85 -21.43 -14.07
C PRO A 276 -5.51 -22.02 -13.60
N LYS A 277 -4.45 -21.89 -14.41
CA LYS A 277 -3.09 -22.32 -14.05
C LYS A 277 -2.17 -21.17 -13.68
N THR A 278 -2.66 -19.94 -13.86
CA THR A 278 -1.93 -18.69 -13.56
C THR A 278 -2.16 -18.32 -12.12
N GLU A 279 -1.12 -17.93 -11.41
CA GLU A 279 -1.20 -17.34 -10.09
C GLU A 279 -1.46 -15.84 -10.22
N PHE A 280 -2.39 -15.32 -9.42
CA PHE A 280 -2.76 -13.91 -9.42
C PHE A 280 -2.47 -13.28 -8.08
N ASP A 281 -1.78 -12.16 -8.07
CA ASP A 281 -1.60 -11.28 -6.92
C ASP A 281 -2.03 -9.84 -7.28
N TYR A 282 -2.52 -9.14 -6.30
CA TYR A 282 -3.06 -7.79 -6.42
C TYR A 282 -2.36 -6.87 -5.43
N TRP A 283 -1.88 -5.73 -5.92
CA TRP A 283 -1.26 -4.75 -5.04
C TRP A 283 -2.20 -4.36 -3.91
N ILE A 284 -1.68 -4.30 -2.69
CA ILE A 284 -2.41 -3.99 -1.46
C ILE A 284 -3.70 -4.80 -1.23
N GLU A 285 -3.80 -6.04 -1.73
CA GLU A 285 -4.99 -6.88 -1.51
C GLU A 285 -5.44 -6.93 -0.04
N PRO A 286 -4.55 -7.07 0.98
CA PRO A 286 -4.98 -7.04 2.38
C PRO A 286 -5.66 -5.73 2.79
N SER A 287 -5.23 -4.58 2.24
CA SER A 287 -5.87 -3.29 2.49
C SER A 287 -7.23 -3.17 1.80
N LEU A 288 -7.37 -3.74 0.58
CA LEU A 288 -8.66 -3.85 -0.12
C LEU A 288 -9.65 -4.70 0.68
N LEU A 289 -9.19 -5.82 1.24
CA LEU A 289 -10.01 -6.70 2.09
C LEU A 289 -10.38 -6.03 3.41
N SER A 290 -9.51 -5.19 3.97
CA SER A 290 -9.82 -4.38 5.14
C SER A 290 -10.98 -3.43 4.85
N LEU A 291 -10.94 -2.68 3.75
CA LEU A 291 -12.04 -1.83 3.33
C LEU A 291 -13.33 -2.64 3.08
N LEU A 292 -13.22 -3.77 2.38
CA LEU A 292 -14.37 -4.64 2.13
C LEU A 292 -14.99 -5.17 3.43
N ARG A 293 -14.18 -5.50 4.44
CA ARG A 293 -14.62 -5.94 5.78
C ARG A 293 -15.49 -4.89 6.44
N HIS A 294 -15.10 -3.62 6.41
CA HIS A 294 -15.90 -2.52 6.95
C HIS A 294 -17.22 -2.34 6.18
N ILE A 295 -17.20 -2.46 4.85
CA ILE A 295 -18.42 -2.38 4.03
C ILE A 295 -19.38 -3.54 4.39
N VAL A 296 -18.85 -4.77 4.46
CA VAL A 296 -19.65 -5.96 4.79
C VAL A 296 -20.19 -5.87 6.22
N TYR A 297 -19.38 -5.44 7.19
CA TYR A 297 -19.82 -5.23 8.57
C TYR A 297 -20.99 -4.25 8.66
N ARG A 298 -20.90 -3.09 7.99
CA ARG A 298 -21.98 -2.11 7.94
C ARG A 298 -23.27 -2.70 7.32
N ARG A 299 -23.13 -3.55 6.32
CA ARG A 299 -24.28 -4.24 5.70
C ARG A 299 -24.90 -5.31 6.61
N ILE A 300 -24.08 -6.02 7.40
CA ILE A 300 -24.58 -7.00 8.39
C ILE A 300 -25.36 -6.30 9.51
N THR A 301 -24.90 -5.13 9.94
CA THR A 301 -25.44 -4.37 11.06
C THR A 301 -26.47 -3.31 10.64
N ASP A 302 -26.85 -3.23 9.36
CA ASP A 302 -27.88 -2.31 8.86
C ASP A 302 -29.23 -2.63 9.53
N GLU A 303 -29.79 -1.63 10.22
CA GLU A 303 -31.07 -1.82 10.95
C GLU A 303 -32.28 -2.01 10.03
N LYS A 304 -32.20 -1.55 8.78
CA LYS A 304 -33.33 -1.60 7.84
C LYS A 304 -33.28 -2.82 6.94
N GLU A 305 -32.11 -3.12 6.38
CA GLU A 305 -31.91 -4.21 5.42
C GLU A 305 -30.60 -4.96 5.74
N PRO A 306 -30.55 -5.73 6.85
CA PRO A 306 -29.34 -6.46 7.20
C PRO A 306 -29.03 -7.54 6.17
N LEU A 307 -27.73 -7.70 5.85
CA LEU A 307 -27.28 -8.78 5.00
C LEU A 307 -27.58 -10.14 5.65
N PRO A 308 -28.36 -11.04 5.02
CA PRO A 308 -28.66 -12.34 5.61
C PRO A 308 -27.43 -13.24 5.62
N LEU A 309 -27.02 -13.70 6.80
CA LEU A 309 -25.86 -14.56 6.98
C LEU A 309 -26.15 -16.06 6.86
N GLY A 310 -27.42 -16.46 6.84
CA GLY A 310 -27.80 -17.87 6.87
C GLY A 310 -27.29 -18.55 8.15
N ASN A 311 -26.44 -19.56 7.99
CA ASN A 311 -25.83 -20.30 9.10
C ASN A 311 -24.43 -19.76 9.50
N LEU A 312 -23.97 -18.65 8.90
CA LEU A 312 -22.66 -18.06 9.17
C LEU A 312 -22.75 -17.04 10.31
N THR A 313 -21.64 -16.86 11.03
CA THR A 313 -21.51 -15.79 12.01
C THR A 313 -20.84 -14.56 11.39
N PRO A 314 -21.07 -13.35 11.93
CA PRO A 314 -20.38 -12.14 11.48
C PRO A 314 -18.85 -12.32 11.46
N GLU A 315 -18.28 -12.92 12.49
CA GLU A 315 -16.84 -13.15 12.58
C GLU A 315 -16.30 -14.01 11.44
N THR A 316 -17.07 -15.01 11.00
CA THR A 316 -16.69 -15.89 9.86
C THR A 316 -16.72 -15.11 8.54
N VAL A 317 -17.76 -14.31 8.30
CA VAL A 317 -17.98 -13.56 7.06
C VAL A 317 -16.95 -12.43 6.91
N LEU A 318 -16.44 -11.91 8.02
CA LEU A 318 -15.47 -10.83 8.05
C LEU A 318 -14.00 -11.30 7.95
N THR A 319 -13.74 -12.61 7.81
CA THR A 319 -12.37 -13.11 7.60
C THR A 319 -11.88 -12.85 6.17
N ASP A 320 -10.58 -12.63 5.99
CA ASP A 320 -9.98 -12.48 4.65
C ASP A 320 -10.31 -13.66 3.73
N ALA A 321 -10.25 -14.89 4.27
CA ALA A 321 -10.56 -16.10 3.52
C ALA A 321 -11.98 -16.11 2.95
N PHE A 322 -12.95 -15.51 3.65
CA PHE A 322 -14.32 -15.36 3.15
C PHE A 322 -14.42 -14.20 2.17
N LEU A 323 -13.86 -13.04 2.54
CA LEU A 323 -13.95 -11.81 1.75
C LEU A 323 -13.31 -11.94 0.36
N LYS A 324 -12.22 -12.71 0.23
CA LYS A 324 -11.58 -13.01 -1.06
C LYS A 324 -12.49 -13.71 -2.06
N ASN A 325 -13.55 -14.36 -1.59
CA ASN A 325 -14.49 -15.13 -2.42
C ASN A 325 -15.85 -14.42 -2.62
N LEU A 326 -15.99 -13.18 -2.14
CA LEU A 326 -17.13 -12.32 -2.41
C LEU A 326 -16.96 -11.56 -3.74
#